data_1db8045ee7df76e6bbaf7aa6cabd1d71
#
_entry.id   1db8045ee7df76e6bbaf7aa6cabd1d71
#
_cell.length_a   1.000
_cell.length_b   1.000
_cell.length_c   1.000
_cell.angle_alpha   90.00
_cell.angle_beta   90.00
_cell.angle_gamma   90.00
#
_symmetry.space_group_name_H-M   'P 1'
#
loop_
_entity.id
_entity.type
_entity.pdbx_description
1 polymer ?
#
loop_
_entity_poly.entity_id
_entity_poly.type
_entity_poly.pdbx_seq_one_letter_code
_entity_poly.pdbx_strand_id
1 'polypeptide(L)'
;MIRTFNFSFILSSCLLCGTLFAQKKPVTTAAKSAADTTHQSAVKKITAAPVKDSSWLVPGGLRIGVDLGRIVNNIYYPYRQEYTIVADARLKANTYAALEVGYTNTPYSDTNYTYKGNGMFATIGLDYNFLKRQYVNEKNMFYGGIRYGISHFNYEVPTYTIHAPYWGGQLSGSYPKTNVTAHWAELVLGLKTEVLKNFFLGWNVRTRILINSVEKDGFTPLTIPGFGSGSKSAVFDMQYTVSYVLPFYKVRERYVPPKEKKPVSTR
;
A
#
# COMPACT_ATOMS: atom_id res chain seq x y z
N MET A 1 -17.69 -9.75 -30.16
CA MET A 1 -16.27 -9.89 -30.56
C MET A 1 -15.42 -9.54 -29.34
N ILE A 2 -15.03 -10.54 -28.56
CA ILE A 2 -14.30 -10.38 -27.30
C ILE A 2 -12.82 -10.26 -27.63
N ARG A 3 -12.24 -9.07 -27.45
CA ARG A 3 -10.78 -8.89 -27.53
C ARG A 3 -10.15 -9.39 -26.24
N THR A 4 -9.57 -10.57 -26.26
CA THR A 4 -8.66 -11.06 -25.23
C THR A 4 -7.37 -10.23 -25.27
N PHE A 5 -7.23 -9.30 -24.32
CA PHE A 5 -6.01 -8.51 -24.16
C PHE A 5 -4.98 -9.35 -23.39
N ASN A 6 -3.86 -9.64 -24.07
CA ASN A 6 -2.78 -10.46 -23.53
C ASN A 6 -2.15 -9.84 -22.28
N PHE A 7 -2.36 -10.49 -21.13
CA PHE A 7 -1.79 -10.16 -19.83
C PHE A 7 -0.26 -10.42 -19.74
N SER A 8 0.34 -10.93 -20.82
CA SER A 8 1.77 -11.29 -20.89
C SER A 8 2.74 -10.13 -20.93
N PHE A 9 2.29 -8.90 -21.23
CA PHE A 9 3.22 -7.79 -21.41
C PHE A 9 3.60 -7.06 -20.11
N ILE A 10 2.81 -7.20 -19.06
CA ILE A 10 3.06 -6.52 -17.78
C ILE A 10 4.02 -7.33 -16.88
N LEU A 11 4.07 -8.65 -17.04
CA LEU A 11 4.96 -9.50 -16.25
C LEU A 11 6.43 -9.43 -16.70
N SER A 12 6.68 -9.08 -17.97
CA SER A 12 8.06 -9.00 -18.54
C SER A 12 8.83 -7.76 -18.07
N SER A 13 8.14 -6.68 -17.71
CA SER A 13 8.78 -5.44 -17.28
C SER A 13 9.33 -5.48 -15.84
N CYS A 14 8.81 -6.35 -14.98
CA CYS A 14 9.30 -6.48 -13.61
C CYS A 14 10.55 -7.36 -13.45
N LEU A 15 10.90 -8.18 -14.44
CA LEU A 15 12.06 -9.07 -14.37
C LEU A 15 13.39 -8.41 -14.78
N LEU A 16 13.37 -7.24 -15.40
CA LEU A 16 14.59 -6.54 -15.88
C LEU A 16 15.27 -5.65 -14.83
N CYS A 17 14.70 -5.46 -13.65
CA CYS A 17 15.28 -4.64 -12.58
C CYS A 17 16.13 -5.43 -11.56
N GLY A 18 16.29 -6.74 -11.74
CA GLY A 18 16.94 -7.66 -10.78
C GLY A 18 18.44 -7.92 -10.98
N THR A 19 19.10 -7.40 -12.02
CA THR A 19 20.46 -7.86 -12.39
C THR A 19 21.59 -6.84 -12.23
N LEU A 20 21.41 -5.74 -11.50
CA LEU A 20 22.43 -4.70 -11.36
C LEU A 20 23.15 -4.65 -9.99
N PHE A 21 23.05 -5.69 -9.17
CA PHE A 21 23.82 -5.76 -7.91
C PHE A 21 24.64 -7.06 -7.81
N ALA A 22 25.63 -7.24 -8.69
CA ALA A 22 26.72 -8.17 -8.42
C ALA A 22 27.94 -7.77 -9.22
N GLN A 23 28.98 -7.36 -8.54
CA GLN A 23 30.41 -7.61 -8.73
C GLN A 23 31.28 -6.39 -8.43
N LYS A 24 31.82 -6.38 -7.23
CA LYS A 24 33.16 -5.81 -7.00
C LYS A 24 34.06 -6.93 -6.52
N LYS A 25 35.00 -7.36 -7.40
CA LYS A 25 36.09 -8.27 -7.05
C LYS A 25 37.10 -7.57 -6.14
N PRO A 26 37.72 -8.26 -5.16
CA PRO A 26 38.84 -7.72 -4.41
C PRO A 26 40.13 -7.83 -5.21
N VAL A 27 40.87 -6.73 -5.25
CA VAL A 27 42.24 -6.68 -5.75
C VAL A 27 43.16 -7.31 -4.71
N THR A 28 43.86 -8.37 -5.10
CA THR A 28 44.94 -9.00 -4.33
C THR A 28 46.23 -8.22 -4.58
N THR A 29 46.77 -7.63 -3.52
CA THR A 29 48.18 -7.17 -3.56
C THR A 29 48.97 -7.91 -2.50
N ALA A 30 49.89 -8.73 -2.96
CA ALA A 30 50.88 -9.41 -2.15
C ALA A 30 52.06 -8.46 -1.89
N ALA A 31 52.52 -8.41 -0.62
CA ALA A 31 53.89 -8.04 -0.29
C ALA A 31 54.20 -8.52 1.16
N LYS A 32 54.94 -9.51 1.27
CA LYS A 32 56.35 -9.72 1.70
C LYS A 32 56.64 -9.38 3.17
N SER A 33 56.87 -10.48 3.88
CA SER A 33 57.77 -10.80 4.99
C SER A 33 58.71 -9.72 5.55
N ALA A 34 58.74 -9.55 6.89
CA ALA A 34 59.95 -9.64 7.71
C ALA A 34 59.61 -9.60 9.23
N ALA A 35 60.05 -10.66 9.91
CA ALA A 35 60.76 -10.76 11.18
C ALA A 35 60.28 -9.99 12.44
N ASP A 36 59.84 -10.80 13.40
CA ASP A 36 60.32 -10.93 14.78
C ASP A 36 60.49 -9.67 15.64
N THR A 37 59.66 -9.60 16.69
CA THR A 37 60.11 -9.24 18.05
C THR A 37 59.02 -9.49 19.07
N THR A 38 59.32 -10.36 20.02
CA THR A 38 58.60 -10.71 21.26
C THR A 38 58.33 -9.48 22.09
N HIS A 39 57.06 -9.14 22.31
CA HIS A 39 56.60 -8.39 23.49
C HIS A 39 55.28 -8.95 24.00
N GLN A 40 55.36 -9.65 25.13
CA GLN A 40 54.21 -9.91 25.98
C GLN A 40 53.63 -8.59 26.44
N SER A 41 52.51 -8.21 25.87
CA SER A 41 51.70 -7.11 26.37
C SER A 41 50.43 -7.67 26.96
N ALA A 42 50.25 -7.39 28.26
CA ALA A 42 49.13 -7.71 29.08
C ALA A 42 47.81 -7.46 28.34
N VAL A 43 47.00 -8.51 28.22
CA VAL A 43 45.62 -8.42 27.73
C VAL A 43 44.81 -7.57 28.72
N LYS A 44 44.77 -6.27 28.49
CA LYS A 44 43.88 -5.35 29.16
C LYS A 44 42.47 -5.74 28.75
N LYS A 45 41.76 -6.41 29.68
CA LYS A 45 40.35 -6.73 29.52
C LYS A 45 39.58 -5.42 29.27
N ILE A 46 39.34 -5.10 28.01
CA ILE A 46 38.52 -3.95 27.64
C ILE A 46 37.11 -4.31 28.08
N THR A 47 36.75 -3.85 29.27
CA THR A 47 35.36 -3.81 29.70
C THR A 47 34.63 -2.90 28.72
N ALA A 48 33.84 -3.47 27.82
CA ALA A 48 33.04 -2.70 26.90
C ALA A 48 32.18 -1.73 27.73
N ALA A 49 32.45 -0.43 27.57
CA ALA A 49 31.62 0.60 28.17
C ALA A 49 30.15 0.34 27.79
N PRO A 50 29.21 0.54 28.73
CA PRO A 50 27.80 0.35 28.40
C PRO A 50 27.45 1.23 27.19
N VAL A 51 26.94 0.62 26.15
CA VAL A 51 26.50 1.32 24.93
C VAL A 51 25.45 2.34 25.35
N LYS A 52 25.84 3.61 25.34
CA LYS A 52 24.98 4.72 25.71
C LYS A 52 23.80 4.69 24.75
N ASP A 53 22.61 4.44 25.29
CA ASP A 53 21.33 4.46 24.55
C ASP A 53 21.19 5.84 23.87
N SER A 54 21.66 5.95 22.64
CA SER A 54 21.56 7.19 21.88
C SER A 54 20.17 7.28 21.26
N SER A 55 19.34 8.12 21.86
CA SER A 55 18.06 8.46 21.28
C SER A 55 18.22 9.61 20.28
N TRP A 56 17.74 9.43 19.07
CA TRP A 56 17.80 10.41 17.98
C TRP A 56 16.44 11.05 17.77
N LEU A 57 16.44 12.34 17.43
CA LEU A 57 15.25 13.03 16.98
C LEU A 57 15.15 12.89 15.46
N VAL A 58 14.22 12.09 14.99
CA VAL A 58 13.97 11.87 13.57
C VAL A 58 12.82 12.76 13.12
N PRO A 59 12.91 13.40 11.95
CA PRO A 59 11.78 14.14 11.41
C PRO A 59 10.55 13.26 11.32
N GLY A 60 9.51 13.62 12.03
CA GLY A 60 8.15 13.13 11.84
C GLY A 60 7.44 14.07 10.89
N GLY A 61 6.31 13.66 10.36
CA GLY A 61 5.53 14.51 9.47
C GLY A 61 4.22 13.87 9.07
N LEU A 62 3.40 14.70 8.50
CA LEU A 62 2.20 14.27 7.79
C LEU A 62 2.59 14.02 6.34
N ARG A 63 2.34 12.82 5.85
CA ARG A 63 2.48 12.47 4.45
C ARG A 63 1.10 12.55 3.82
N ILE A 64 0.96 13.32 2.74
CA ILE A 64 -0.28 13.45 1.98
C ILE A 64 0.01 13.03 0.54
N GLY A 65 -0.88 12.28 -0.06
CA GLY A 65 -0.70 11.77 -1.41
C GLY A 65 -2.02 11.43 -2.09
N VAL A 66 -1.88 10.96 -3.32
CA VAL A 66 -2.98 10.53 -4.17
C VAL A 66 -2.73 9.12 -4.69
N ASP A 67 -3.81 8.40 -4.97
CA ASP A 67 -3.78 7.08 -5.59
C ASP A 67 -3.75 7.22 -7.11
N LEU A 68 -2.58 6.98 -7.70
CA LEU A 68 -2.42 7.00 -9.15
C LEU A 68 -3.14 5.85 -9.84
N GLY A 69 -3.21 4.68 -9.20
CA GLY A 69 -3.89 3.52 -9.76
C GLY A 69 -5.36 3.80 -10.04
N ARG A 70 -6.03 4.52 -9.14
CA ARG A 70 -7.43 4.93 -9.31
C ARG A 70 -7.58 5.95 -10.44
N ILE A 71 -6.66 6.92 -10.54
CA ILE A 71 -6.68 7.92 -11.62
C ILE A 71 -6.49 7.26 -12.98
N VAL A 72 -5.56 6.32 -13.08
CA VAL A 72 -5.33 5.56 -14.32
C VAL A 72 -6.56 4.71 -14.68
N ASN A 73 -7.17 4.05 -13.70
CA ASN A 73 -8.39 3.27 -13.93
C ASN A 73 -9.55 4.13 -14.45
N ASN A 74 -9.67 5.38 -14.04
CA ASN A 74 -10.71 6.30 -14.56
C ASN A 74 -10.56 6.54 -16.08
N ILE A 75 -9.33 6.46 -16.61
CA ILE A 75 -9.06 6.64 -18.06
C ILE A 75 -9.47 5.37 -18.82
N TYR A 76 -9.16 4.18 -18.29
CA TYR A 76 -9.47 2.90 -18.93
C TYR A 76 -10.94 2.48 -18.78
N TYR A 77 -11.56 2.85 -17.65
CA TYR A 77 -12.94 2.50 -17.29
C TYR A 77 -13.73 3.77 -16.94
N PRO A 78 -14.12 4.60 -17.93
CA PRO A 78 -14.76 5.89 -17.69
C PRO A 78 -16.12 5.80 -16.99
N TYR A 79 -16.73 4.61 -16.97
CA TYR A 79 -17.94 4.34 -16.21
C TYR A 79 -17.69 4.17 -14.69
N ARG A 80 -16.45 4.14 -14.23
CA ARG A 80 -16.09 4.05 -12.82
C ARG A 80 -15.06 5.12 -12.48
N GLN A 81 -15.54 6.25 -12.05
CA GLN A 81 -14.69 7.36 -11.62
C GLN A 81 -14.43 7.26 -10.13
N GLU A 82 -13.17 7.17 -9.72
CA GLU A 82 -12.77 7.02 -8.33
C GLU A 82 -11.56 7.90 -8.04
N TYR A 83 -11.68 8.71 -6.98
CA TYR A 83 -10.63 9.62 -6.52
C TYR A 83 -10.33 9.35 -5.07
N THR A 84 -9.05 9.17 -4.73
CA THR A 84 -8.63 8.83 -3.39
C THR A 84 -7.44 9.69 -2.97
N ILE A 85 -7.57 10.32 -1.81
CA ILE A 85 -6.50 11.01 -1.10
C ILE A 85 -6.06 10.09 0.03
N VAL A 86 -4.75 9.91 0.15
CA VAL A 86 -4.12 9.11 1.19
C VAL A 86 -3.32 10.03 2.12
N ALA A 87 -3.40 9.79 3.40
CA ALA A 87 -2.60 10.49 4.39
C ALA A 87 -2.03 9.51 5.41
N ASP A 88 -0.81 9.72 5.83
CA ASP A 88 -0.25 8.99 6.97
C ASP A 88 0.60 9.90 7.84
N ALA A 89 0.55 9.66 9.15
CA ALA A 89 1.27 10.40 10.16
C ALA A 89 2.08 9.46 11.04
N ARG A 90 3.33 9.78 11.27
CA ARG A 90 4.21 8.99 12.11
C ARG A 90 3.88 9.20 13.58
N LEU A 91 3.36 8.18 14.28
CA LEU A 91 3.03 8.24 15.70
C LEU A 91 4.23 7.88 16.59
N LYS A 92 4.93 6.82 16.23
CA LYS A 92 6.12 6.28 16.95
C LYS A 92 7.21 5.93 15.95
N ALA A 93 8.32 5.43 16.46
CA ALA A 93 9.47 5.00 15.66
C ALA A 93 9.06 4.20 14.41
N ASN A 94 8.24 3.18 14.58
CA ASN A 94 7.84 2.26 13.50
C ASN A 94 6.32 2.23 13.25
N THR A 95 5.52 3.05 13.96
CA THR A 95 4.06 3.02 13.85
C THR A 95 3.55 4.31 13.21
N TYR A 96 2.67 4.16 12.24
CA TYR A 96 2.06 5.24 11.50
C TYR A 96 0.54 5.11 11.59
N ALA A 97 -0.16 6.23 11.79
CA ALA A 97 -1.59 6.29 11.56
C ALA A 97 -1.82 6.49 10.05
N ALA A 98 -2.73 5.73 9.47
CA ALA A 98 -3.10 5.84 8.07
C ALA A 98 -4.56 6.26 7.95
N LEU A 99 -4.83 7.17 7.04
CA LEU A 99 -6.15 7.68 6.69
C LEU A 99 -6.27 7.73 5.17
N GLU A 100 -7.37 7.23 4.63
CA GLU A 100 -7.71 7.41 3.23
C GLU A 100 -9.14 7.92 3.15
N VAL A 101 -9.38 8.87 2.23
CA VAL A 101 -10.71 9.40 1.93
C VAL A 101 -10.87 9.45 0.42
N GLY A 102 -12.03 9.04 -0.05
CA GLY A 102 -12.28 9.06 -1.48
C GLY A 102 -13.76 9.18 -1.84
N TYR A 103 -13.96 9.42 -3.12
CA TYR A 103 -15.26 9.53 -3.75
C TYR A 103 -15.30 8.63 -4.98
N THR A 104 -16.42 7.92 -5.15
CA THR A 104 -16.65 7.07 -6.32
C THR A 104 -17.96 7.47 -6.98
N ASN A 105 -17.94 7.56 -8.31
CA ASN A 105 -19.12 7.75 -9.15
C ASN A 105 -19.10 6.68 -10.26
N THR A 106 -20.19 5.91 -10.35
CA THR A 106 -20.28 4.79 -11.29
C THR A 106 -21.54 4.92 -12.16
N PRO A 107 -21.51 5.78 -13.18
CA PRO A 107 -22.54 5.79 -14.22
C PRO A 107 -22.25 4.65 -15.21
N TYR A 108 -23.03 3.59 -15.17
CA TYR A 108 -22.91 2.47 -16.10
C TYR A 108 -24.20 2.33 -16.91
N SER A 109 -24.08 2.21 -18.22
CA SER A 109 -25.20 1.99 -19.12
C SER A 109 -24.84 0.94 -20.15
N ASP A 110 -25.70 -0.06 -20.28
CA ASP A 110 -25.62 -1.13 -21.25
C ASP A 110 -27.00 -1.33 -21.91
N THR A 111 -27.06 -2.18 -22.91
CA THR A 111 -28.32 -2.51 -23.63
C THR A 111 -29.39 -3.06 -22.67
N ASN A 112 -29.00 -3.77 -21.63
CA ASN A 112 -29.91 -4.47 -20.74
C ASN A 112 -30.27 -3.67 -19.47
N TYR A 113 -29.41 -2.77 -19.01
CA TYR A 113 -29.69 -1.97 -17.80
C TYR A 113 -28.84 -0.72 -17.71
N THR A 114 -29.39 0.27 -17.04
CA THR A 114 -28.65 1.48 -16.63
C THR A 114 -28.50 1.48 -15.13
N TYR A 115 -27.27 1.65 -14.66
CA TYR A 115 -26.93 1.72 -13.24
C TYR A 115 -26.29 3.07 -12.93
N LYS A 116 -26.67 3.68 -11.84
CA LYS A 116 -26.04 4.88 -11.31
C LYS A 116 -25.73 4.66 -9.83
N GLY A 117 -24.48 4.82 -9.46
CA GLY A 117 -24.03 4.70 -8.07
C GLY A 117 -23.02 5.79 -7.75
N ASN A 118 -23.17 6.43 -6.60
CA ASN A 118 -22.18 7.38 -6.12
C ASN A 118 -22.11 7.38 -4.60
N GLY A 119 -20.95 7.72 -4.08
CA GLY A 119 -20.75 7.79 -2.63
C GLY A 119 -19.34 8.14 -2.22
N MET A 120 -19.18 8.33 -0.93
CA MET A 120 -17.90 8.63 -0.29
C MET A 120 -17.47 7.48 0.60
N PHE A 121 -16.17 7.36 0.80
CA PHE A 121 -15.62 6.40 1.75
C PHE A 121 -14.46 7.01 2.54
N ALA A 122 -14.22 6.44 3.70
CA ALA A 122 -13.06 6.72 4.51
C ALA A 122 -12.51 5.43 5.10
N THR A 123 -11.18 5.33 5.21
CA THR A 123 -10.51 4.24 5.93
C THR A 123 -9.53 4.82 6.93
N ILE A 124 -9.48 4.23 8.11
CA ILE A 124 -8.56 4.60 9.19
C ILE A 124 -7.87 3.35 9.71
N GLY A 125 -6.59 3.45 10.03
CA GLY A 125 -5.86 2.32 10.57
C GLY A 125 -4.46 2.65 11.01
N LEU A 126 -3.70 1.58 11.29
CA LEU A 126 -2.33 1.64 11.76
C LEU A 126 -1.45 0.79 10.85
N ASP A 127 -0.37 1.40 10.40
CA ASP A 127 0.68 0.76 9.62
C ASP A 127 1.94 0.60 10.49
N TYR A 128 2.53 -0.58 10.49
CA TYR A 128 3.79 -0.88 11.19
C TYR A 128 4.92 -1.10 10.20
N ASN A 129 5.99 -0.34 10.33
CA ASN A 129 7.18 -0.47 9.50
C ASN A 129 8.10 -1.58 10.03
N PHE A 130 8.33 -2.61 9.21
CA PHE A 130 9.19 -3.75 9.54
C PHE A 130 10.67 -3.48 9.27
N LEU A 131 11.01 -2.43 8.50
CA LEU A 131 12.40 -2.09 8.22
C LEU A 131 13.07 -1.54 9.49
N LYS A 132 14.17 -2.17 9.85
CA LYS A 132 15.10 -1.64 10.85
C LYS A 132 15.97 -0.60 10.16
N ARG A 133 15.91 0.64 10.62
CA ARG A 133 16.74 1.70 10.09
C ARG A 133 18.21 1.40 10.33
N GLN A 134 18.99 1.44 9.26
CA GLN A 134 20.45 1.34 9.30
C GLN A 134 21.11 2.73 9.33
N TYR A 135 20.43 3.73 8.74
CA TYR A 135 20.92 5.10 8.66
C TYR A 135 19.88 6.09 9.18
N VAL A 136 20.35 7.19 9.77
CA VAL A 136 19.49 8.26 10.36
C VAL A 136 18.54 8.90 9.32
N ASN A 137 19.00 8.98 8.08
CA ASN A 137 18.25 9.61 6.97
C ASN A 137 17.42 8.62 6.16
N GLU A 138 17.41 7.34 6.52
CA GLU A 138 16.62 6.35 5.80
C GLU A 138 15.14 6.52 6.10
N LYS A 139 14.36 6.79 5.05
CA LYS A 139 12.92 7.02 5.14
C LYS A 139 12.10 5.96 4.41
N ASN A 140 12.77 4.96 3.80
CA ASN A 140 12.09 3.86 3.15
C ASN A 140 11.30 3.03 4.16
N MET A 141 10.21 2.46 3.72
CA MET A 141 9.27 1.77 4.57
C MET A 141 8.78 0.49 3.88
N PHE A 142 8.94 -0.64 4.56
CA PHE A 142 8.21 -1.88 4.27
C PHE A 142 7.24 -2.09 5.42
N TYR A 143 5.96 -2.07 5.15
CA TYR A 143 4.96 -2.01 6.20
C TYR A 143 3.83 -3.00 6.00
N GLY A 144 3.25 -3.41 7.11
CA GLY A 144 1.97 -4.08 7.17
C GLY A 144 1.02 -3.29 8.06
N GLY A 145 -0.24 -3.31 7.72
CA GLY A 145 -1.24 -2.53 8.45
C GLY A 145 -2.60 -3.18 8.50
N ILE A 146 -3.37 -2.75 9.48
CA ILE A 146 -4.78 -3.12 9.65
C ILE A 146 -5.58 -1.83 9.60
N ARG A 147 -6.65 -1.83 8.80
CA ARG A 147 -7.51 -0.66 8.61
C ARG A 147 -8.97 -1.05 8.71
N TYR A 148 -9.78 -0.09 9.11
CA TYR A 148 -11.22 -0.16 9.10
C TYR A 148 -11.77 0.85 8.10
N GLY A 149 -12.67 0.40 7.24
CA GLY A 149 -13.29 1.21 6.22
C GLY A 149 -14.79 1.36 6.43
N ILE A 150 -15.28 2.53 6.08
CA ILE A 150 -16.69 2.87 6.03
C ILE A 150 -16.99 3.58 4.72
N SER A 151 -18.12 3.26 4.12
CA SER A 151 -18.65 3.94 2.94
C SER A 151 -20.11 4.25 3.09
N HIS A 152 -20.51 5.47 2.73
CA HIS A 152 -21.90 5.86 2.60
C HIS A 152 -22.16 6.21 1.14
N PHE A 153 -23.10 5.50 0.51
CA PHE A 153 -23.34 5.62 -0.93
C PHE A 153 -24.80 5.37 -1.26
N ASN A 154 -25.18 5.82 -2.45
CA ASN A 154 -26.48 5.49 -3.01
C ASN A 154 -26.31 4.82 -4.38
N TYR A 155 -27.30 4.05 -4.76
CA TYR A 155 -27.40 3.47 -6.07
C TYR A 155 -28.84 3.41 -6.54
N GLU A 156 -29.04 3.41 -7.85
CA GLU A 156 -30.33 3.26 -8.53
C GLU A 156 -30.14 2.50 -9.84
N VAL A 157 -31.19 1.81 -10.27
CA VAL A 157 -31.28 1.23 -11.61
C VAL A 157 -32.51 1.83 -12.28
N PRO A 158 -32.34 2.96 -12.99
CA PRO A 158 -33.48 3.66 -13.62
C PRO A 158 -34.25 2.77 -14.58
N THR A 159 -33.56 1.89 -15.30
CA THR A 159 -34.16 0.99 -16.26
C THR A 159 -33.37 -0.30 -16.38
N TYR A 160 -34.06 -1.41 -16.31
CA TYR A 160 -33.52 -2.71 -16.73
C TYR A 160 -34.53 -3.45 -17.61
N THR A 161 -34.00 -4.29 -18.51
CA THR A 161 -34.82 -5.08 -19.46
C THR A 161 -34.26 -6.50 -19.47
N ILE A 162 -35.12 -7.45 -19.14
CA ILE A 162 -34.83 -8.88 -19.19
C ILE A 162 -35.50 -9.45 -20.43
N HIS A 163 -34.71 -10.00 -21.32
CA HIS A 163 -35.21 -10.68 -22.53
C HIS A 163 -35.39 -12.17 -22.20
N ALA A 164 -36.63 -12.65 -22.29
CA ALA A 164 -36.96 -14.07 -22.07
C ALA A 164 -37.15 -14.79 -23.43
N PRO A 165 -36.08 -15.34 -24.03
CA PRO A 165 -36.14 -15.86 -25.40
C PRO A 165 -37.08 -17.07 -25.55
N TYR A 166 -37.32 -17.83 -24.46
CA TYR A 166 -38.18 -19.02 -24.50
C TYR A 166 -39.68 -18.72 -24.37
N TRP A 167 -40.03 -17.58 -23.77
CA TRP A 167 -41.44 -17.25 -23.48
C TRP A 167 -41.94 -16.06 -24.29
N GLY A 168 -41.12 -15.54 -25.22
CA GLY A 168 -41.48 -14.46 -26.13
C GLY A 168 -41.83 -13.13 -25.45
N GLY A 169 -41.39 -12.93 -24.21
CA GLY A 169 -41.71 -11.76 -23.43
C GLY A 169 -40.47 -10.90 -23.12
N GLN A 170 -40.71 -9.63 -22.90
CA GLN A 170 -39.74 -8.65 -22.40
C GLN A 170 -40.28 -8.11 -21.08
N LEU A 171 -39.48 -8.26 -20.00
CA LEU A 171 -39.78 -7.69 -18.70
C LEU A 171 -38.89 -6.47 -18.48
N SER A 172 -39.52 -5.31 -18.30
CA SER A 172 -38.81 -4.08 -17.98
C SER A 172 -39.23 -3.59 -16.61
N GLY A 173 -38.26 -3.00 -15.88
CA GLY A 173 -38.51 -2.46 -14.55
C GLY A 173 -37.47 -1.42 -14.16
N SER A 174 -37.61 -0.93 -12.96
CA SER A 174 -36.65 0.00 -12.35
C SER A 174 -36.44 -0.35 -10.87
N TYR A 175 -35.27 0.02 -10.35
CA TYR A 175 -34.98 -0.07 -8.93
C TYR A 175 -34.77 1.34 -8.38
N PRO A 176 -35.51 1.73 -7.33
CA PRO A 176 -35.47 3.09 -6.81
C PRO A 176 -34.14 3.42 -6.17
N LYS A 177 -33.84 4.70 -6.05
CA LYS A 177 -32.64 5.19 -5.39
C LYS A 177 -32.63 4.73 -3.93
N THR A 178 -31.60 3.98 -3.59
CA THR A 178 -31.42 3.37 -2.27
C THR A 178 -30.09 3.80 -1.65
N ASN A 179 -30.14 4.23 -0.38
CA ASN A 179 -28.95 4.58 0.40
C ASN A 179 -28.47 3.40 1.22
N VAL A 180 -27.17 3.15 1.20
CA VAL A 180 -26.53 2.03 1.91
C VAL A 180 -25.24 2.50 2.56
N THR A 181 -24.95 1.89 3.71
CA THR A 181 -23.68 2.04 4.40
C THR A 181 -22.98 0.70 4.45
N ALA A 182 -21.72 0.67 3.99
CA ALA A 182 -20.87 -0.51 4.02
C ALA A 182 -19.74 -0.33 5.02
N HIS A 183 -19.36 -1.43 5.67
CA HIS A 183 -18.27 -1.50 6.63
C HIS A 183 -17.37 -2.67 6.28
N TRP A 184 -16.05 -2.48 6.32
CA TRP A 184 -15.11 -3.55 6.04
C TRP A 184 -13.82 -3.43 6.86
N ALA A 185 -13.12 -4.54 7.01
CA ALA A 185 -11.76 -4.59 7.52
C ALA A 185 -10.77 -4.74 6.36
N GLU A 186 -9.59 -4.13 6.48
CA GLU A 186 -8.50 -4.27 5.51
C GLU A 186 -7.23 -4.77 6.16
N LEU A 187 -6.55 -5.68 5.46
CA LEU A 187 -5.14 -6.02 5.69
C LEU A 187 -4.32 -5.44 4.54
N VAL A 188 -3.27 -4.70 4.87
CA VAL A 188 -2.43 -4.00 3.89
C VAL A 188 -0.99 -4.43 4.08
N LEU A 189 -0.29 -4.69 2.97
CA LEU A 189 1.16 -4.91 2.93
C LEU A 189 1.74 -4.03 1.82
N GLY A 190 2.79 -3.27 2.11
CA GLY A 190 3.28 -2.32 1.12
C GLY A 190 4.70 -1.82 1.35
N LEU A 191 5.16 -1.10 0.34
CA LEU A 191 6.45 -0.45 0.25
C LEU A 191 6.23 1.04 0.00
N LYS A 192 7.04 1.89 0.66
CA LYS A 192 7.13 3.32 0.34
C LYS A 192 8.60 3.68 0.27
N THR A 193 9.00 4.32 -0.84
CA THR A 193 10.39 4.68 -1.11
C THR A 193 10.49 6.17 -1.41
N GLU A 194 11.44 6.85 -0.78
CA GLU A 194 11.76 8.24 -1.09
C GLU A 194 12.55 8.29 -2.40
N VAL A 195 11.98 8.90 -3.45
CA VAL A 195 12.61 9.07 -4.76
C VAL A 195 13.21 10.45 -4.94
N LEU A 196 12.60 11.46 -4.32
CA LEU A 196 13.11 12.82 -4.22
C LEU A 196 12.93 13.28 -2.77
N LYS A 197 13.63 14.34 -2.37
CA LYS A 197 13.52 14.89 -1.00
C LYS A 197 12.05 15.11 -0.62
N ASN A 198 11.59 14.38 0.40
CA ASN A 198 10.21 14.36 0.91
C ASN A 198 9.14 13.83 -0.07
N PHE A 199 9.52 13.37 -1.25
CA PHE A 199 8.61 12.82 -2.24
C PHE A 199 8.74 11.29 -2.30
N PHE A 200 7.60 10.60 -2.15
CA PHE A 200 7.54 9.16 -2.01
C PHE A 200 6.68 8.52 -3.07
N LEU A 201 7.18 7.41 -3.61
CA LEU A 201 6.37 6.44 -4.33
C LEU A 201 6.01 5.31 -3.37
N GLY A 202 4.75 4.94 -3.38
CA GLY A 202 4.22 3.84 -2.60
C GLY A 202 3.54 2.81 -3.49
N TRP A 203 3.71 1.56 -3.13
CA TRP A 203 2.99 0.44 -3.69
C TRP A 203 2.49 -0.44 -2.56
N ASN A 204 1.24 -0.86 -2.61
CA ASN A 204 0.71 -1.80 -1.64
C ASN A 204 -0.29 -2.77 -2.26
N VAL A 205 -0.40 -3.91 -1.62
CA VAL A 205 -1.44 -4.89 -1.83
C VAL A 205 -2.34 -4.93 -0.61
N ARG A 206 -3.62 -5.10 -0.83
CA ARG A 206 -4.59 -5.12 0.25
C ARG A 206 -5.69 -6.15 0.02
N THR A 207 -6.14 -6.72 1.11
CA THR A 207 -7.33 -7.56 1.14
C THR A 207 -8.37 -6.88 2.00
N ARG A 208 -9.57 -6.72 1.47
CA ARG A 208 -10.72 -6.13 2.15
C ARG A 208 -11.75 -7.20 2.39
N ILE A 209 -12.34 -7.24 3.59
CA ILE A 209 -13.36 -8.20 4.00
C ILE A 209 -14.57 -7.40 4.47
N LEU A 210 -15.70 -7.58 3.80
CA LEU A 210 -16.95 -6.91 4.11
C LEU A 210 -17.51 -7.45 5.43
N ILE A 211 -17.94 -6.55 6.32
CA ILE A 211 -18.46 -6.91 7.65
C ILE A 211 -19.96 -7.02 7.65
N ASN A 212 -20.65 -6.12 6.92
CA ASN A 212 -22.11 -6.11 6.87
C ASN A 212 -22.65 -6.40 5.47
N SER A 213 -23.85 -6.94 5.36
CA SER A 213 -24.54 -7.06 4.09
C SER A 213 -24.91 -5.69 3.53
N VAL A 214 -24.73 -5.51 2.25
CA VAL A 214 -25.13 -4.30 1.49
C VAL A 214 -26.30 -4.56 0.55
N GLU A 215 -26.74 -5.80 0.49
CA GLU A 215 -27.93 -6.19 -0.27
C GLU A 215 -29.19 -5.59 0.38
N LYS A 216 -30.03 -4.99 -0.45
CA LYS A 216 -31.34 -4.49 -0.06
C LYS A 216 -32.38 -4.91 -1.09
N ASP A 217 -33.52 -5.37 -0.62
CA ASP A 217 -34.68 -5.80 -1.43
C ASP A 217 -34.28 -6.74 -2.58
N GLY A 218 -33.33 -7.67 -2.32
CA GLY A 218 -32.86 -8.64 -3.29
C GLY A 218 -31.93 -8.07 -4.36
N PHE A 219 -31.47 -6.81 -4.23
CA PHE A 219 -30.54 -6.18 -5.17
C PHE A 219 -29.17 -5.90 -4.48
N THR A 220 -28.11 -6.36 -5.14
CA THR A 220 -26.72 -6.11 -4.69
C THR A 220 -26.12 -5.00 -5.54
N PRO A 221 -25.54 -3.94 -4.95
CA PRO A 221 -24.91 -2.86 -5.70
C PRO A 221 -23.74 -3.38 -6.55
N LEU A 222 -23.55 -2.82 -7.74
CA LEU A 222 -22.46 -3.20 -8.64
C LEU A 222 -21.08 -2.89 -8.01
N THR A 223 -20.95 -1.73 -7.38
CA THR A 223 -19.72 -1.29 -6.73
C THR A 223 -20.02 -0.65 -5.38
N ILE A 224 -19.13 -0.88 -4.42
CA ILE A 224 -19.10 -0.20 -3.12
C ILE A 224 -17.91 0.75 -3.15
N PRO A 225 -18.09 2.06 -2.94
CA PRO A 225 -17.01 3.02 -2.87
C PRO A 225 -15.92 2.61 -1.88
N GLY A 226 -14.67 2.62 -2.32
CA GLY A 226 -13.52 2.24 -1.50
C GLY A 226 -13.33 0.74 -1.28
N PHE A 227 -14.37 -0.07 -1.36
CA PHE A 227 -14.29 -1.52 -1.19
C PHE A 227 -14.03 -2.25 -2.51
N GLY A 228 -14.83 -2.01 -3.53
CA GLY A 228 -14.74 -2.66 -4.83
C GLY A 228 -16.07 -3.25 -5.29
N SER A 229 -16.09 -4.51 -5.72
CA SER A 229 -17.31 -5.18 -6.20
C SER A 229 -18.28 -5.44 -5.06
N GLY A 230 -19.55 -5.06 -5.22
CA GLY A 230 -20.59 -5.28 -4.22
C GLY A 230 -21.04 -6.74 -4.07
N SER A 231 -20.81 -7.57 -5.10
CA SER A 231 -21.17 -9.00 -5.09
C SER A 231 -20.18 -9.89 -4.34
N LYS A 232 -19.04 -9.35 -3.89
CA LYS A 232 -17.99 -10.12 -3.20
C LYS A 232 -17.90 -9.75 -1.74
N SER A 233 -17.79 -10.75 -0.87
CA SER A 233 -17.52 -10.55 0.56
C SER A 233 -16.05 -10.24 0.86
N ALA A 234 -15.14 -10.62 -0.06
CA ALA A 234 -13.71 -10.30 0.05
C ALA A 234 -13.16 -9.85 -1.30
N VAL A 235 -12.32 -8.81 -1.29
CA VAL A 235 -11.71 -8.21 -2.49
C VAL A 235 -10.22 -8.02 -2.25
N PHE A 236 -9.43 -8.43 -3.24
CA PHE A 236 -8.01 -8.15 -3.31
C PHE A 236 -7.78 -6.98 -4.26
N ASP A 237 -6.89 -6.05 -3.88
CA ASP A 237 -6.62 -4.84 -4.64
C ASP A 237 -5.15 -4.44 -4.53
N MET A 238 -4.67 -3.67 -5.50
CA MET A 238 -3.35 -3.07 -5.53
C MET A 238 -3.48 -1.56 -5.64
N GLN A 239 -2.61 -0.85 -4.95
CA GLN A 239 -2.60 0.61 -4.96
C GLN A 239 -1.21 1.14 -5.27
N TYR A 240 -1.15 2.17 -6.10
CA TYR A 240 0.05 2.94 -6.41
C TYR A 240 -0.14 4.37 -5.96
N THR A 241 0.69 4.83 -5.04
CA THR A 241 0.55 6.17 -4.46
C THR A 241 1.76 7.05 -4.73
N VAL A 242 1.48 8.32 -4.93
CA VAL A 242 2.48 9.39 -4.89
C VAL A 242 2.15 10.27 -3.73
N SER A 243 3.13 10.56 -2.88
CA SER A 243 2.91 11.32 -1.66
C SER A 243 4.07 12.24 -1.31
N TYR A 244 3.77 13.30 -0.60
CA TYR A 244 4.71 14.30 -0.12
C TYR A 244 4.66 14.41 1.40
N VAL A 245 5.83 14.44 2.05
CA VAL A 245 5.96 14.58 3.51
C VAL A 245 6.13 16.03 3.89
N LEU A 246 5.26 16.51 4.74
CA LEU A 246 5.34 17.80 5.42
C LEU A 246 5.95 17.58 6.82
N PRO A 247 7.21 17.99 7.06
CA PRO A 247 7.90 17.72 8.33
C PRO A 247 7.49 18.76 9.38
N PHE A 248 6.44 18.47 10.17
CA PHE A 248 5.94 19.39 11.19
C PHE A 248 6.51 19.15 12.58
N TYR A 249 6.97 17.92 12.90
CA TYR A 249 7.41 17.53 14.22
C TYR A 249 8.58 16.53 14.17
N LYS A 250 9.18 16.27 15.33
CA LYS A 250 10.25 15.29 15.49
C LYS A 250 9.80 14.19 16.45
N VAL A 251 10.10 12.95 16.09
CA VAL A 251 9.82 11.77 16.91
C VAL A 251 11.13 11.24 17.45
N ARG A 252 11.16 10.90 18.76
CA ARG A 252 12.33 10.28 19.38
C ARG A 252 12.40 8.82 19.00
N GLU A 253 13.52 8.41 18.42
CA GLU A 253 13.79 7.05 18.03
C GLU A 253 15.04 6.53 18.77
N ARG A 254 14.99 5.28 19.24
CA ARG A 254 16.13 4.62 19.87
C ARG A 254 16.96 3.96 18.76
N TYR A 255 18.22 4.35 18.62
CA TYR A 255 19.14 3.75 17.67
C TYR A 255 19.72 2.47 18.30
N VAL A 256 19.59 1.35 17.62
CA VAL A 256 20.28 0.10 17.94
C VAL A 256 21.38 -0.07 16.89
N PRO A 257 22.65 0.13 17.24
CA PRO A 257 23.74 -0.05 16.29
C PRO A 257 23.75 -1.49 15.74
N PRO A 258 24.12 -1.68 14.46
CA PRO A 258 24.31 -3.01 13.90
C PRO A 258 25.29 -3.79 14.79
N LYS A 259 24.97 -5.04 15.12
CA LYS A 259 25.93 -5.91 15.81
C LYS A 259 27.16 -6.06 14.93
N GLU A 260 28.33 -5.64 15.39
CA GLU A 260 29.61 -5.94 14.72
C GLU A 260 29.69 -7.44 14.47
N LYS A 261 29.86 -7.81 13.21
CA LYS A 261 30.17 -9.20 12.87
C LYS A 261 31.52 -9.52 13.54
N LYS A 262 31.52 -10.42 14.52
CA LYS A 262 32.75 -10.93 15.10
C LYS A 262 33.64 -11.43 13.93
N PRO A 263 34.93 -11.05 13.87
CA PRO A 263 35.81 -11.60 12.86
C PRO A 263 35.80 -13.12 12.97
N VAL A 264 35.59 -13.77 11.84
CA VAL A 264 35.67 -15.25 11.77
C VAL A 264 37.12 -15.61 12.14
N SER A 265 37.30 -16.25 13.28
CA SER A 265 38.57 -16.83 13.64
C SER A 265 38.85 -17.97 12.65
N THR A 266 39.67 -17.70 11.66
CA THR A 266 40.32 -18.75 10.86
C THR A 266 41.29 -19.52 11.72
N ARG A 267 40.92 -20.75 12.07
CA ARG A 267 41.85 -21.77 12.53
C ARG A 267 42.59 -22.39 11.37
#